data_54026a8d0da607e888b94086d2febec9
#
_entry.id   54026a8d0da607e888b94086d2febec9
#
_cell.length_a   1.000
_cell.length_b   1.000
_cell.length_c   1.000
_cell.angle_alpha   90.00
_cell.angle_beta   90.00
_cell.angle_gamma   90.00
#
_symmetry.space_group_name_H-M   'P 1'
#
loop_
_entity.id
_entity.type
_entity.pdbx_description
1 polymer ?
#
loop_
_entity_poly.entity_id
_entity_poly.type
_entity_poly.pdbx_seq_one_letter_code
_entity_poly.pdbx_strand_id
1 'polypeptide(L)'
;MTKTVLITGAGSGFGRGTALGLARLGHRVIAGVQIWPQAWELRQIAANQGVALDVIKLDLLNQIDRNHALTYDVDVLFNNAGVAHSGTLTDIPMSLVRASFETNVFAALELTKGVIRGMVARGGGKIVWNSSDAGLQTPPFGGAYSATKWAIEAIAATMRDELAPKGIQVATIEPGFYLTGFNDTALEASTYWYDPETAILPSWEPPYTLQGQADPQEMIDVMIKVLNGESNRYRTVFPKEMEEEVRLAQAAEWEKTV
;
A
#
# COMPACT_ATOMS: atom_id res chain seq x y z
N MET A 1 16.32 -1.99 -19.03
CA MET A 1 15.24 -2.52 -19.88
C MET A 1 13.92 -1.89 -19.48
N THR A 2 13.10 -1.49 -20.42
CA THR A 2 11.74 -1.01 -20.16
C THR A 2 10.88 -2.13 -19.59
N LYS A 3 10.12 -1.86 -18.52
CA LYS A 3 9.20 -2.80 -17.86
C LYS A 3 7.78 -2.29 -17.97
N THR A 4 6.81 -3.19 -17.96
CA THR A 4 5.39 -2.86 -17.76
C THR A 4 5.09 -2.92 -16.25
N VAL A 5 4.74 -1.78 -15.64
CA VAL A 5 4.48 -1.65 -14.20
C VAL A 5 3.01 -1.35 -13.96
N LEU A 6 2.31 -2.23 -13.27
CA LEU A 6 0.94 -1.98 -12.79
C LEU A 6 0.99 -1.44 -11.37
N ILE A 7 0.37 -0.27 -11.16
CA ILE A 7 0.29 0.38 -9.85
C ILE A 7 -1.17 0.51 -9.45
N THR A 8 -1.57 -0.06 -8.33
CA THR A 8 -2.91 0.14 -7.77
C THR A 8 -2.95 1.40 -6.89
N GLY A 9 -4.10 2.11 -6.88
CA GLY A 9 -4.24 3.33 -6.08
C GLY A 9 -3.37 4.49 -6.59
N ALA A 10 -3.18 4.60 -7.91
CA ALA A 10 -2.37 5.64 -8.53
C ALA A 10 -3.05 7.02 -8.61
N GLY A 11 -4.25 7.18 -8.06
CA GLY A 11 -5.01 8.44 -8.12
C GLY A 11 -4.47 9.55 -7.22
N SER A 12 -3.67 9.23 -6.20
CA SER A 12 -3.14 10.21 -5.23
C SER A 12 -1.85 9.70 -4.57
N GLY A 13 -1.26 10.52 -3.71
CA GLY A 13 -0.16 10.17 -2.81
C GLY A 13 0.98 9.41 -3.46
N PHE A 14 1.44 8.38 -2.78
CA PHE A 14 2.56 7.54 -3.24
C PHE A 14 2.33 6.92 -4.62
N GLY A 15 1.13 6.38 -4.88
CA GLY A 15 0.83 5.74 -6.15
C GLY A 15 0.95 6.69 -7.32
N ARG A 16 0.43 7.93 -7.20
CA ARG A 16 0.53 8.98 -8.23
C ARG A 16 1.99 9.37 -8.48
N GLY A 17 2.72 9.70 -7.40
CA GLY A 17 4.11 10.12 -7.51
C GLY A 17 5.00 9.06 -8.14
N THR A 18 4.85 7.82 -7.70
CA THR A 18 5.59 6.66 -8.21
C THR A 18 5.26 6.39 -9.70
N ALA A 19 3.98 6.48 -10.08
CA ALA A 19 3.57 6.29 -11.48
C ALA A 19 4.23 7.31 -12.42
N LEU A 20 4.17 8.59 -12.05
CA LEU A 20 4.81 9.67 -12.82
C LEU A 20 6.33 9.51 -12.86
N GLY A 21 6.97 9.14 -11.74
CA GLY A 21 8.41 8.95 -11.67
C GLY A 21 8.90 7.79 -12.54
N LEU A 22 8.23 6.63 -12.51
CA LEU A 22 8.57 5.49 -13.36
C LEU A 22 8.35 5.77 -14.85
N ALA A 23 7.30 6.52 -15.19
CA ALA A 23 7.06 6.92 -16.57
C ALA A 23 8.17 7.85 -17.10
N ARG A 24 8.69 8.78 -16.27
CA ARG A 24 9.87 9.59 -16.63
C ARG A 24 11.13 8.77 -16.88
N LEU A 25 11.27 7.61 -16.22
CA LEU A 25 12.36 6.67 -16.46
C LEU A 25 12.15 5.80 -17.71
N GLY A 26 11.06 6.01 -18.46
CA GLY A 26 10.76 5.30 -19.70
C GLY A 26 10.11 3.93 -19.52
N HIS A 27 9.56 3.63 -18.33
CA HIS A 27 8.74 2.43 -18.14
C HIS A 27 7.34 2.64 -18.73
N ARG A 28 6.71 1.55 -19.18
CA ARG A 28 5.29 1.53 -19.46
C ARG A 28 4.54 1.39 -18.14
N VAL A 29 3.84 2.43 -17.72
CA VAL A 29 3.11 2.43 -16.45
C VAL A 29 1.62 2.34 -16.68
N ILE A 30 0.99 1.29 -16.11
CA ILE A 30 -0.45 1.13 -16.03
C ILE A 30 -0.88 1.66 -14.66
N ALA A 31 -1.45 2.85 -14.65
CA ALA A 31 -1.86 3.56 -13.44
C ALA A 31 -3.32 3.25 -13.13
N GLY A 32 -3.57 2.35 -12.18
CA GLY A 32 -4.90 1.97 -11.72
C GLY A 32 -5.45 2.97 -10.71
N VAL A 33 -6.59 3.59 -11.03
CA VAL A 33 -7.27 4.56 -10.17
C VAL A 33 -8.69 4.08 -9.82
N GLN A 34 -9.19 4.44 -8.65
CA GLN A 34 -10.46 3.90 -8.14
C GLN A 34 -11.69 4.43 -8.91
N ILE A 35 -11.70 5.72 -9.25
CA ILE A 35 -12.84 6.40 -9.86
C ILE A 35 -12.44 7.20 -11.10
N TRP A 36 -13.37 7.41 -12.02
CA TRP A 36 -13.13 8.15 -13.27
C TRP A 36 -12.61 9.59 -13.10
N PRO A 37 -13.06 10.39 -12.11
CA PRO A 37 -12.47 11.71 -11.87
C PRO A 37 -10.95 11.66 -11.64
N GLN A 38 -10.46 10.69 -10.87
CA GLN A 38 -9.01 10.49 -10.66
C GLN A 38 -8.30 10.14 -11.98
N ALA A 39 -8.94 9.34 -12.85
CA ALA A 39 -8.36 9.00 -14.15
C ALA A 39 -8.19 10.25 -15.03
N TRP A 40 -9.19 11.10 -15.06
CA TRP A 40 -9.13 12.35 -15.83
C TRP A 40 -8.03 13.26 -15.26
N GLU A 41 -8.01 13.50 -13.96
CA GLU A 41 -7.02 14.33 -13.29
C GLU A 41 -5.58 13.84 -13.55
N LEU A 42 -5.34 12.53 -13.36
CA LEU A 42 -4.01 11.96 -13.55
C LEU A 42 -3.53 12.07 -14.99
N ARG A 43 -4.42 11.91 -16.00
CA ARG A 43 -4.09 12.12 -17.40
C ARG A 43 -3.69 13.57 -17.68
N GLN A 44 -4.38 14.56 -17.10
CA GLN A 44 -4.03 15.97 -17.24
C GLN A 44 -2.66 16.27 -16.61
N ILE A 45 -2.40 15.73 -15.40
CA ILE A 45 -1.12 15.91 -14.73
C ILE A 45 0.02 15.30 -15.58
N ALA A 46 -0.17 14.09 -16.09
CA ALA A 46 0.82 13.41 -16.93
C ALA A 46 1.10 14.19 -18.21
N ALA A 47 0.06 14.66 -18.90
CA ALA A 47 0.20 15.50 -20.11
C ALA A 47 0.96 16.79 -19.85
N ASN A 48 0.64 17.49 -18.75
CA ASN A 48 1.31 18.73 -18.35
C ASN A 48 2.81 18.50 -18.02
N GLN A 49 3.16 17.31 -17.60
CA GLN A 49 4.54 16.91 -17.27
C GLN A 49 5.26 16.23 -18.45
N GLY A 50 4.61 16.07 -19.60
CA GLY A 50 5.19 15.43 -20.78
C GLY A 50 5.49 13.94 -20.60
N VAL A 51 4.76 13.23 -19.70
CA VAL A 51 4.92 11.80 -19.48
C VAL A 51 3.70 11.02 -19.96
N ALA A 52 3.92 9.81 -20.47
CA ALA A 52 2.86 8.91 -20.92
C ALA A 52 2.49 7.90 -19.83
N LEU A 53 1.20 7.78 -19.53
CA LEU A 53 0.63 6.79 -18.63
C LEU A 53 -0.57 6.08 -19.29
N ASP A 54 -0.65 4.77 -19.13
CA ASP A 54 -1.87 4.00 -19.40
C ASP A 54 -2.77 4.08 -18.15
N VAL A 55 -3.64 5.11 -18.08
CA VAL A 55 -4.52 5.30 -16.91
C VAL A 55 -5.79 4.51 -17.09
N ILE A 56 -6.03 3.54 -16.19
CA ILE A 56 -7.22 2.69 -16.18
C ILE A 56 -8.03 2.88 -14.90
N LYS A 57 -9.36 2.68 -14.99
CA LYS A 57 -10.17 2.51 -13.80
C LYS A 57 -9.87 1.13 -13.22
N LEU A 58 -9.49 1.10 -11.95
CA LEU A 58 -9.19 -0.11 -11.18
C LEU A 58 -9.64 0.09 -9.73
N ASP A 59 -10.93 -0.08 -9.51
CA ASP A 59 -11.47 -0.29 -8.18
C ASP A 59 -11.20 -1.74 -7.78
N LEU A 60 -10.35 -1.96 -6.78
CA LEU A 60 -9.99 -3.32 -6.34
C LEU A 60 -11.19 -4.15 -5.89
N LEU A 61 -12.26 -3.53 -5.40
CA LEU A 61 -13.48 -4.22 -4.99
C LEU A 61 -14.33 -4.65 -6.19
N ASN A 62 -14.07 -4.10 -7.38
CA ASN A 62 -14.81 -4.44 -8.60
C ASN A 62 -14.10 -5.52 -9.41
N GLN A 63 -14.72 -6.69 -9.54
CA GLN A 63 -14.16 -7.81 -10.29
C GLN A 63 -13.95 -7.50 -11.78
N ILE A 64 -14.81 -6.67 -12.40
CA ILE A 64 -14.68 -6.30 -13.82
C ILE A 64 -13.42 -5.46 -14.01
N ASP A 65 -13.17 -4.51 -13.10
CA ASP A 65 -11.97 -3.69 -13.15
C ASP A 65 -10.69 -4.54 -12.96
N ARG A 66 -10.72 -5.48 -11.98
CA ARG A 66 -9.59 -6.41 -11.80
C ARG A 66 -9.36 -7.27 -13.04
N ASN A 67 -10.41 -7.82 -13.64
CA ASN A 67 -10.30 -8.61 -14.86
C ASN A 67 -9.73 -7.80 -16.03
N HIS A 68 -10.11 -6.52 -16.15
CA HIS A 68 -9.51 -5.63 -17.15
C HIS A 68 -8.02 -5.43 -16.89
N ALA A 69 -7.59 -5.20 -15.65
CA ALA A 69 -6.19 -5.06 -15.30
C ALA A 69 -5.37 -6.32 -15.64
N LEU A 70 -5.97 -7.51 -15.59
CA LEU A 70 -5.33 -8.78 -15.93
C LEU A 70 -5.15 -9.01 -17.44
N THR A 71 -5.66 -8.12 -18.31
CA THR A 71 -5.42 -8.18 -19.75
C THR A 71 -4.04 -7.66 -20.16
N TYR A 72 -3.33 -7.02 -19.24
CA TYR A 72 -1.99 -6.48 -19.48
C TYR A 72 -0.89 -7.46 -19.09
N ASP A 73 0.18 -7.49 -19.88
CA ASP A 73 1.41 -8.22 -19.55
C ASP A 73 2.24 -7.41 -18.53
N VAL A 74 2.07 -7.72 -17.24
CA VAL A 74 2.66 -6.99 -16.12
C VAL A 74 3.98 -7.62 -15.70
N ASP A 75 5.08 -6.87 -15.77
CA ASP A 75 6.41 -7.30 -15.30
C ASP A 75 6.59 -6.98 -13.81
N VAL A 76 6.03 -5.86 -13.35
CA VAL A 76 6.08 -5.43 -11.95
C VAL A 76 4.69 -5.04 -11.48
N LEU A 77 4.20 -5.65 -10.40
CA LEU A 77 2.99 -5.25 -9.72
C LEU A 77 3.34 -4.48 -8.44
N PHE A 78 2.80 -3.27 -8.31
CA PHE A 78 2.85 -2.51 -7.07
C PHE A 78 1.46 -2.46 -6.42
N ASN A 79 1.24 -3.30 -5.42
CA ASN A 79 0.06 -3.29 -4.56
C ASN A 79 0.16 -2.11 -3.59
N ASN A 80 -0.28 -0.93 -4.04
CA ASN A 80 -0.20 0.30 -3.27
C ASN A 80 -1.56 0.78 -2.74
N ALA A 81 -2.66 0.45 -3.41
CA ALA A 81 -4.00 0.82 -2.95
C ALA A 81 -4.28 0.29 -1.54
N GLY A 82 -4.88 1.12 -0.72
CA GLY A 82 -5.26 0.75 0.63
C GLY A 82 -6.15 1.80 1.29
N VAL A 83 -6.79 1.41 2.37
CA VAL A 83 -7.59 2.26 3.24
C VAL A 83 -7.17 2.04 4.70
N ALA A 84 -7.38 3.03 5.55
CA ALA A 84 -7.18 2.92 6.98
C ALA A 84 -8.39 3.47 7.74
N HIS A 85 -8.66 2.84 8.87
CA HIS A 85 -9.63 3.32 9.84
C HIS A 85 -8.98 3.26 11.22
N SER A 86 -8.95 4.41 11.90
CA SER A 86 -8.40 4.55 13.25
C SER A 86 -9.51 4.46 14.28
N GLY A 87 -9.19 3.96 15.46
CA GLY A 87 -10.10 3.86 16.60
C GLY A 87 -9.78 2.69 17.51
N THR A 88 -10.45 2.67 18.65
CA THR A 88 -10.33 1.57 19.61
C THR A 88 -10.86 0.28 19.00
N LEU A 89 -10.18 -0.84 19.18
CA LEU A 89 -10.68 -2.13 18.68
C LEU A 89 -11.97 -2.59 19.36
N THR A 90 -12.25 -2.04 20.53
CA THR A 90 -13.46 -2.34 21.30
C THR A 90 -14.70 -1.66 20.73
N ASP A 91 -14.54 -0.51 20.08
CA ASP A 91 -15.67 0.35 19.70
C ASP A 91 -15.80 0.52 18.18
N ILE A 92 -14.69 0.33 17.43
CA ILE A 92 -14.73 0.49 15.96
C ILE A 92 -15.77 -0.44 15.31
N PRO A 93 -16.67 0.07 14.45
CA PRO A 93 -17.65 -0.75 13.77
C PRO A 93 -16.99 -1.87 12.96
N MET A 94 -17.45 -3.11 13.14
CA MET A 94 -16.93 -4.28 12.41
C MET A 94 -17.07 -4.14 10.89
N SER A 95 -17.98 -3.32 10.38
CA SER A 95 -18.07 -3.00 8.96
C SER A 95 -16.82 -2.31 8.44
N LEU A 96 -16.22 -1.42 9.22
CA LEU A 96 -14.97 -0.71 8.87
C LEU A 96 -13.77 -1.65 8.93
N VAL A 97 -13.72 -2.53 9.93
CA VAL A 97 -12.68 -3.58 10.01
C VAL A 97 -12.74 -4.48 8.78
N ARG A 98 -13.94 -4.97 8.43
CA ARG A 98 -14.14 -5.81 7.23
C ARG A 98 -13.76 -5.07 5.95
N ALA A 99 -14.15 -3.79 5.80
CA ALA A 99 -13.82 -2.99 4.63
C ALA A 99 -12.30 -2.81 4.48
N SER A 100 -11.57 -2.65 5.59
CA SER A 100 -10.10 -2.59 5.59
C SER A 100 -9.50 -3.91 5.08
N PHE A 101 -9.94 -5.04 5.59
CA PHE A 101 -9.45 -6.35 5.13
C PHE A 101 -9.83 -6.63 3.67
N GLU A 102 -11.06 -6.32 3.28
CA GLU A 102 -11.51 -6.52 1.91
C GLU A 102 -10.64 -5.77 0.91
N THR A 103 -10.37 -4.48 1.18
CA THR A 103 -9.57 -3.65 0.27
C THR A 103 -8.09 -4.00 0.33
N ASN A 104 -7.52 -3.99 1.56
CA ASN A 104 -6.06 -4.05 1.72
C ASN A 104 -5.51 -5.46 1.51
N VAL A 105 -6.31 -6.48 1.81
CA VAL A 105 -5.85 -7.88 1.82
C VAL A 105 -6.51 -8.70 0.72
N PHE A 106 -7.83 -8.88 0.77
CA PHE A 106 -8.46 -9.88 -0.08
C PHE A 106 -8.49 -9.47 -1.55
N ALA A 107 -8.96 -8.27 -1.87
CA ALA A 107 -9.04 -7.80 -3.24
C ALA A 107 -7.64 -7.60 -3.87
N ALA A 108 -6.67 -7.11 -3.09
CA ALA A 108 -5.28 -6.99 -3.52
C ALA A 108 -4.67 -8.38 -3.80
N LEU A 109 -4.93 -9.37 -2.94
CA LEU A 109 -4.47 -10.74 -3.12
C LEU A 109 -5.10 -11.40 -4.36
N GLU A 110 -6.40 -11.19 -4.60
CA GLU A 110 -7.09 -11.69 -5.80
C GLU A 110 -6.45 -11.15 -7.09
N LEU A 111 -6.22 -9.84 -7.18
CA LEU A 111 -5.51 -9.24 -8.31
C LEU A 111 -4.11 -9.85 -8.46
N THR A 112 -3.37 -9.94 -7.36
CA THR A 112 -2.00 -10.47 -7.34
C THR A 112 -1.95 -11.90 -7.86
N LYS A 113 -2.88 -12.78 -7.45
CA LYS A 113 -2.99 -14.17 -7.95
C LYS A 113 -3.22 -14.22 -9.46
N GLY A 114 -4.00 -13.30 -10.00
CA GLY A 114 -4.21 -13.18 -11.43
C GLY A 114 -2.93 -12.79 -12.19
N VAL A 115 -2.22 -11.77 -11.68
CA VAL A 115 -0.96 -11.27 -12.26
C VAL A 115 0.14 -12.34 -12.22
N ILE A 116 0.25 -13.10 -11.12
CA ILE A 116 1.23 -14.19 -10.96
C ILE A 116 1.13 -15.21 -12.10
N ARG A 117 -0.07 -15.55 -12.55
CA ARG A 117 -0.26 -16.51 -13.65
C ARG A 117 0.42 -16.04 -14.93
N GLY A 118 0.29 -14.76 -15.26
CA GLY A 118 0.99 -14.16 -16.40
C GLY A 118 2.51 -14.10 -16.20
N MET A 119 2.98 -13.74 -15.01
CA MET A 119 4.41 -13.73 -14.68
C MET A 119 5.04 -15.12 -14.79
N VAL A 120 4.39 -16.16 -14.28
CA VAL A 120 4.86 -17.55 -14.40
C VAL A 120 4.94 -17.97 -15.88
N ALA A 121 3.95 -17.63 -16.69
CA ALA A 121 3.94 -17.97 -18.11
C ALA A 121 5.07 -17.28 -18.90
N ARG A 122 5.51 -16.09 -18.45
CA ARG A 122 6.63 -15.34 -19.05
C ARG A 122 7.99 -15.63 -18.39
N GLY A 123 8.04 -16.47 -17.36
CA GLY A 123 9.28 -16.92 -16.72
C GLY A 123 9.82 -15.98 -15.62
N GLY A 124 9.03 -15.05 -15.12
CA GLY A 124 9.43 -14.20 -14.01
C GLY A 124 8.63 -12.92 -13.88
N GLY A 125 8.97 -12.14 -12.85
CA GLY A 125 8.33 -10.87 -12.55
C GLY A 125 8.71 -10.34 -11.17
N LYS A 126 8.08 -9.24 -10.75
CA LYS A 126 8.27 -8.68 -9.41
C LYS A 126 6.94 -8.22 -8.83
N ILE A 127 6.70 -8.58 -7.59
CA ILE A 127 5.54 -8.13 -6.79
C ILE A 127 6.06 -7.30 -5.63
N VAL A 128 5.57 -6.09 -5.49
CA VAL A 128 5.89 -5.19 -4.38
C VAL A 128 4.62 -4.85 -3.64
N TRP A 129 4.62 -5.04 -2.33
CA TRP A 129 3.54 -4.67 -1.44
C TRP A 129 3.88 -3.38 -0.70
N ASN A 130 3.00 -2.38 -0.80
CA ASN A 130 3.04 -1.21 0.06
C ASN A 130 2.42 -1.61 1.41
N SER A 131 3.28 -2.02 2.32
CA SER A 131 2.93 -2.32 3.70
C SER A 131 2.88 -1.04 4.54
N SER A 132 3.44 -1.05 5.72
CA SER A 132 3.59 0.08 6.64
C SER A 132 4.49 -0.35 7.79
N ASP A 133 5.04 0.59 8.53
CA ASP A 133 5.58 0.37 9.88
C ASP A 133 4.53 -0.28 10.80
N ALA A 134 3.24 0.05 10.60
CA ALA A 134 2.11 -0.58 11.28
C ALA A 134 1.91 -2.08 10.98
N GLY A 135 2.60 -2.64 9.98
CA GLY A 135 2.71 -4.07 9.72
C GLY A 135 3.85 -4.75 10.49
N LEU A 136 4.66 -3.98 11.20
CA LEU A 136 5.81 -4.46 11.97
C LEU A 136 5.70 -4.13 13.46
N GLN A 137 4.88 -3.16 13.81
CA GLN A 137 4.53 -2.76 15.18
C GLN A 137 3.06 -2.37 15.22
N THR A 138 2.45 -2.38 16.40
CA THR A 138 1.01 -2.13 16.53
C THR A 138 0.77 -1.01 17.54
N PRO A 139 0.64 0.24 17.09
CA PRO A 139 0.31 1.35 17.98
C PRO A 139 -1.13 1.20 18.50
N PRO A 140 -1.43 1.66 19.71
CA PRO A 140 -2.81 1.79 20.19
C PRO A 140 -3.68 2.53 19.17
N PHE A 141 -4.96 2.16 19.07
CA PHE A 141 -5.97 2.76 18.18
C PHE A 141 -5.73 2.59 16.67
N GLY A 142 -4.60 1.97 16.29
CA GLY A 142 -4.27 1.59 14.91
C GLY A 142 -4.62 0.14 14.58
N GLY A 143 -5.20 -0.63 15.51
CA GLY A 143 -5.29 -2.08 15.45
C GLY A 143 -6.02 -2.64 14.22
N ALA A 144 -7.11 -2.01 13.78
CA ALA A 144 -7.84 -2.45 12.58
C ALA A 144 -6.97 -2.35 11.30
N TYR A 145 -6.24 -1.26 11.14
CA TYR A 145 -5.32 -1.06 10.02
C TYR A 145 -4.08 -1.94 10.15
N SER A 146 -3.44 -1.94 11.32
CA SER A 146 -2.25 -2.74 11.59
C SER A 146 -2.49 -4.23 11.31
N ALA A 147 -3.63 -4.78 11.71
CA ALA A 147 -3.98 -6.18 11.43
C ALA A 147 -3.95 -6.49 9.92
N THR A 148 -4.41 -5.57 9.06
CA THR A 148 -4.31 -5.75 7.60
C THR A 148 -2.87 -5.73 7.11
N LYS A 149 -2.02 -4.88 7.70
CA LYS A 149 -0.62 -4.76 7.31
C LYS A 149 0.21 -5.95 7.79
N TRP A 150 -0.05 -6.47 9.00
CA TRP A 150 0.50 -7.74 9.46
C TRP A 150 0.10 -8.92 8.56
N ALA A 151 -1.14 -8.96 8.10
CA ALA A 151 -1.58 -9.96 7.13
C ALA A 151 -0.80 -9.84 5.80
N ILE A 152 -0.56 -8.62 5.30
CA ILE A 152 0.26 -8.37 4.09
C ILE A 152 1.69 -8.87 4.30
N GLU A 153 2.32 -8.60 5.45
CA GLU A 153 3.67 -9.08 5.77
C GLU A 153 3.75 -10.61 5.73
N ALA A 154 2.78 -11.31 6.33
CA ALA A 154 2.72 -12.77 6.30
C ALA A 154 2.53 -13.30 4.87
N ILE A 155 1.62 -12.71 4.09
CA ILE A 155 1.36 -13.07 2.69
C ILE A 155 2.62 -12.86 1.85
N ALA A 156 3.27 -11.70 1.96
CA ALA A 156 4.46 -11.37 1.19
C ALA A 156 5.64 -12.30 1.52
N ALA A 157 5.83 -12.61 2.80
CA ALA A 157 6.89 -13.53 3.25
C ALA A 157 6.69 -14.93 2.66
N THR A 158 5.46 -15.46 2.73
CA THR A 158 5.12 -16.76 2.14
C THR A 158 5.29 -16.76 0.63
N MET A 159 4.75 -15.75 -0.06
CA MET A 159 4.85 -15.63 -1.52
C MET A 159 6.30 -15.53 -2.00
N ARG A 160 7.17 -14.87 -1.26
CA ARG A 160 8.60 -14.77 -1.60
C ARG A 160 9.22 -16.15 -1.77
N ASP A 161 8.98 -17.03 -0.81
CA ASP A 161 9.60 -18.36 -0.80
C ASP A 161 8.91 -19.32 -1.81
N GLU A 162 7.59 -19.24 -1.94
CA GLU A 162 6.82 -20.05 -2.89
C GLU A 162 7.09 -19.68 -4.36
N LEU A 163 7.33 -18.40 -4.66
CA LEU A 163 7.45 -17.90 -6.03
C LEU A 163 8.90 -17.77 -6.52
N ALA A 164 9.89 -17.84 -5.62
CA ALA A 164 11.31 -17.80 -5.99
C ALA A 164 11.68 -18.85 -7.04
N PRO A 165 11.22 -20.13 -6.97
CA PRO A 165 11.49 -21.14 -8.00
C PRO A 165 10.87 -20.83 -9.37
N LYS A 166 9.94 -19.86 -9.44
CA LYS A 166 9.29 -19.39 -10.68
C LYS A 166 9.93 -18.11 -11.24
N GLY A 167 11.05 -17.65 -10.67
CA GLY A 167 11.71 -16.42 -11.08
C GLY A 167 10.95 -15.15 -10.71
N ILE A 168 9.99 -15.20 -9.79
CA ILE A 168 9.22 -14.05 -9.34
C ILE A 168 9.80 -13.56 -8.02
N GLN A 169 10.19 -12.28 -8.00
CA GLN A 169 10.66 -11.59 -6.82
C GLN A 169 9.48 -11.01 -6.04
N VAL A 170 9.53 -11.07 -4.72
CA VAL A 170 8.56 -10.40 -3.84
C VAL A 170 9.29 -9.50 -2.88
N ALA A 171 8.78 -8.28 -2.69
CA ALA A 171 9.32 -7.31 -1.74
C ALA A 171 8.20 -6.54 -1.04
N THR A 172 8.52 -6.00 0.12
CA THR A 172 7.67 -5.09 0.90
C THR A 172 8.33 -3.73 1.04
N ILE A 173 7.50 -2.70 1.14
CA ILE A 173 7.91 -1.34 1.48
C ILE A 173 7.07 -0.92 2.67
N GLU A 174 7.71 -0.40 3.71
CA GLU A 174 7.10 -0.01 4.98
C GLU A 174 7.29 1.49 5.22
N PRO A 175 6.40 2.33 4.64
CA PRO A 175 6.41 3.75 4.92
C PRO A 175 6.03 4.05 6.37
N GLY A 176 6.65 5.10 6.92
CA GLY A 176 6.17 5.76 8.12
C GLY A 176 5.03 6.73 7.84
N PHE A 177 5.07 7.89 8.48
CA PHE A 177 3.97 8.85 8.52
C PHE A 177 4.20 10.02 7.54
N TYR A 178 3.41 10.07 6.44
CA TYR A 178 3.62 10.99 5.31
C TYR A 178 2.38 11.77 4.93
N LEU A 179 2.59 13.01 4.46
CA LEU A 179 1.54 13.93 4.00
C LEU A 179 1.02 13.52 2.61
N THR A 180 0.14 12.53 2.58
CA THR A 180 -0.47 12.00 1.35
C THR A 180 -1.99 12.13 1.31
N GLY A 181 -2.61 12.63 2.39
CA GLY A 181 -4.05 12.61 2.62
C GLY A 181 -4.59 11.27 3.14
N PHE A 182 -3.77 10.22 3.18
CA PHE A 182 -4.17 8.89 3.66
C PHE A 182 -4.49 8.90 5.16
N ASN A 183 -3.61 9.49 5.95
CA ASN A 183 -3.76 9.57 7.40
C ASN A 183 -4.92 10.49 7.79
N ASP A 184 -5.10 11.58 7.05
CA ASP A 184 -6.18 12.53 7.25
C ASP A 184 -7.54 11.84 7.12
N THR A 185 -7.72 11.08 6.04
CA THR A 185 -8.94 10.29 5.80
C THR A 185 -9.16 9.23 6.89
N ALA A 186 -8.10 8.58 7.36
CA ALA A 186 -8.18 7.56 8.40
C ALA A 186 -8.65 8.14 9.75
N LEU A 187 -8.21 9.35 10.10
CA LEU A 187 -8.60 10.06 11.31
C LEU A 187 -10.02 10.61 11.19
N GLU A 188 -10.34 11.27 10.06
CA GLU A 188 -11.67 11.83 9.82
C GLU A 188 -12.76 10.76 9.91
N ALA A 189 -12.51 9.56 9.42
CA ALA A 189 -13.46 8.46 9.46
C ALA A 189 -13.96 8.14 10.88
N SER A 190 -13.15 8.36 11.92
CA SER A 190 -13.54 8.13 13.31
C SER A 190 -14.60 9.11 13.80
N THR A 191 -14.64 10.32 13.28
CA THR A 191 -15.61 11.36 13.69
C THR A 191 -17.05 10.99 13.36
N TYR A 192 -17.27 10.04 12.46
CA TYR A 192 -18.62 9.61 12.05
C TYR A 192 -19.21 8.51 12.93
N TRP A 193 -18.43 7.84 13.76
CA TRP A 193 -18.91 6.70 14.53
C TRP A 193 -18.49 6.72 16.01
N TYR A 194 -17.45 7.45 16.39
CA TYR A 194 -16.97 7.49 17.76
C TYR A 194 -17.81 8.43 18.60
N ASP A 195 -18.33 7.93 19.72
CA ASP A 195 -19.07 8.68 20.70
C ASP A 195 -18.44 8.47 22.09
N PRO A 196 -17.79 9.50 22.67
CA PRO A 196 -17.13 9.39 23.95
C PRO A 196 -18.07 9.10 25.14
N GLU A 197 -19.40 9.38 24.99
CA GLU A 197 -20.38 9.11 26.07
C GLU A 197 -20.69 7.61 26.20
N THR A 198 -20.54 6.85 25.11
CA THR A 198 -20.86 5.41 25.06
C THR A 198 -19.66 4.52 24.87
N ALA A 199 -18.51 5.07 24.50
CA ALA A 199 -17.29 4.33 24.23
C ALA A 199 -16.73 3.65 25.49
N ILE A 200 -16.16 2.45 25.32
CA ILE A 200 -15.45 1.74 26.40
C ILE A 200 -14.18 2.51 26.82
N LEU A 201 -13.54 3.20 25.85
CA LEU A 201 -12.39 4.07 26.09
C LEU A 201 -12.75 5.52 25.72
N PRO A 202 -13.43 6.26 26.60
CA PRO A 202 -13.96 7.60 26.29
C PRO A 202 -12.88 8.68 26.12
N SER A 203 -11.66 8.42 26.61
CA SER A 203 -10.51 9.32 26.47
C SER A 203 -9.64 9.02 25.25
N TRP A 204 -10.18 8.30 24.24
CA TRP A 204 -9.42 8.07 23.05
C TRP A 204 -9.09 9.38 22.33
N GLU A 205 -7.81 9.59 22.11
CA GLU A 205 -7.31 10.64 21.24
C GLU A 205 -6.63 9.96 20.02
N PRO A 206 -6.86 10.45 18.81
CA PRO A 206 -6.17 9.91 17.65
C PRO A 206 -4.66 9.90 17.89
N PRO A 207 -3.95 8.76 17.66
CA PRO A 207 -2.52 8.65 17.93
C PRO A 207 -1.67 9.55 17.03
N TYR A 208 -2.28 10.09 16.00
CA TYR A 208 -1.60 10.94 15.01
C TYR A 208 -2.20 12.35 15.07
N THR A 209 -1.34 13.33 15.29
CA THR A 209 -1.67 14.69 14.93
C THR A 209 -1.46 14.84 13.42
N LEU A 210 -2.25 15.66 12.74
CA LEU A 210 -2.00 16.02 11.34
C LEU A 210 -0.64 16.75 11.18
N GLN A 211 -0.08 17.20 12.30
CA GLN A 211 1.26 17.76 12.39
C GLN A 211 2.32 16.62 12.46
N GLY A 212 3.44 16.82 11.83
CA GLY A 212 4.56 15.85 11.86
C GLY A 212 4.57 14.84 10.73
N GLN A 213 3.65 14.92 9.79
CA GLN A 213 3.74 14.14 8.55
C GLN A 213 4.88 14.65 7.68
N ALA A 214 5.75 13.73 7.21
CA ALA A 214 6.88 14.04 6.35
C ALA A 214 6.44 14.31 4.90
N ASP A 215 7.29 15.00 4.15
CA ASP A 215 7.12 15.15 2.69
C ASP A 215 7.18 13.76 2.04
N PRO A 216 6.21 13.37 1.20
CA PRO A 216 6.20 12.06 0.57
C PRO A 216 7.26 11.85 -0.51
N GLN A 217 7.96 12.90 -0.97
CA GLN A 217 8.84 12.80 -2.14
C GLN A 217 10.00 11.83 -1.93
N GLU A 218 10.66 11.87 -0.76
CA GLU A 218 11.76 10.95 -0.48
C GLU A 218 11.29 9.48 -0.47
N MET A 219 10.11 9.21 0.08
CA MET A 219 9.52 7.88 0.07
C MET A 219 9.14 7.45 -1.37
N ILE A 220 8.60 8.34 -2.18
CA ILE A 220 8.32 8.09 -3.60
C ILE A 220 9.61 7.70 -4.34
N ASP A 221 10.71 8.40 -4.09
CA ASP A 221 12.00 8.10 -4.70
C ASP A 221 12.52 6.71 -4.29
N VAL A 222 12.32 6.32 -3.04
CA VAL A 222 12.61 4.96 -2.55
C VAL A 222 11.73 3.92 -3.25
N MET A 223 10.43 4.17 -3.38
CA MET A 223 9.50 3.27 -4.10
C MET A 223 9.93 3.08 -5.54
N ILE A 224 10.30 4.17 -6.24
CA ILE A 224 10.79 4.10 -7.62
C ILE A 224 12.04 3.22 -7.70
N LYS A 225 13.02 3.38 -6.81
CA LYS A 225 14.25 2.56 -6.78
C LYS A 225 13.93 1.06 -6.57
N VAL A 226 13.01 0.74 -5.66
CA VAL A 226 12.60 -0.65 -5.42
C VAL A 226 11.93 -1.25 -6.66
N LEU A 227 10.99 -0.53 -7.29
CA LEU A 227 10.24 -0.99 -8.45
C LEU A 227 11.11 -1.08 -9.71
N ASN A 228 12.02 -0.14 -9.89
CA ASN A 228 12.98 -0.14 -11.01
C ASN A 228 14.02 -1.27 -10.90
N GLY A 229 14.22 -1.83 -9.70
CA GLY A 229 15.18 -2.92 -9.45
C GLY A 229 16.56 -2.44 -9.05
N GLU A 230 16.69 -1.21 -8.60
CA GLU A 230 17.92 -0.66 -8.01
C GLU A 230 18.14 -1.14 -6.57
N SER A 231 17.10 -1.65 -5.92
CA SER A 231 17.17 -2.29 -4.61
C SER A 231 16.74 -3.75 -4.70
N ASN A 232 17.55 -4.64 -4.12
CA ASN A 232 17.27 -6.08 -3.99
C ASN A 232 16.84 -6.47 -2.57
N ARG A 233 16.56 -5.50 -1.69
CA ARG A 233 16.08 -5.78 -0.34
C ARG A 233 14.66 -6.35 -0.41
N TYR A 234 14.41 -7.37 0.39
CA TYR A 234 13.06 -7.91 0.57
C TYR A 234 12.17 -6.88 1.28
N ARG A 235 12.65 -6.28 2.38
CA ARG A 235 11.95 -5.30 3.20
C ARG A 235 12.65 -3.94 3.13
N THR A 236 11.88 -2.88 2.95
CA THR A 236 12.38 -1.50 2.88
C THR A 236 11.59 -0.60 3.81
N VAL A 237 12.05 -0.47 5.05
CA VAL A 237 11.51 0.48 6.04
C VAL A 237 12.08 1.87 5.76
N PHE A 238 11.22 2.90 5.74
CA PHE A 238 11.66 4.27 5.51
C PHE A 238 10.74 5.28 6.24
N PRO A 239 11.28 6.31 6.91
CA PRO A 239 12.69 6.71 6.93
C PRO A 239 13.59 5.66 7.56
N LYS A 240 14.89 5.73 7.26
CA LYS A 240 15.83 4.67 7.63
C LYS A 240 16.01 4.52 9.15
N GLU A 241 15.88 5.60 9.87
CA GLU A 241 15.97 5.65 11.34
C GLU A 241 14.88 4.78 11.97
N MET A 242 13.69 4.72 11.36
CA MET A 242 12.58 3.91 11.82
C MET A 242 12.87 2.39 11.73
N GLU A 243 13.82 1.94 10.88
CA GLU A 243 14.19 0.52 10.79
C GLU A 243 14.72 0.01 12.14
N GLU A 244 15.53 0.79 12.84
CA GLU A 244 16.06 0.41 14.16
C GLU A 244 14.97 0.47 15.23
N GLU A 245 14.13 1.49 15.23
CA GLU A 245 13.02 1.62 16.16
C GLU A 245 12.07 0.44 16.07
N VAL A 246 11.72 0.01 14.85
CA VAL A 246 10.86 -1.16 14.60
C VAL A 246 11.52 -2.45 15.12
N ARG A 247 12.83 -2.64 14.88
CA ARG A 247 13.55 -3.82 15.38
C ARG A 247 13.55 -3.89 16.91
N LEU A 248 13.79 -2.75 17.56
CA LEU A 248 13.76 -2.65 19.02
C LEU A 248 12.35 -2.90 19.56
N ALA A 249 11.32 -2.34 18.95
CA ALA A 249 9.94 -2.55 19.32
C ALA A 249 9.54 -4.04 19.22
N GLN A 250 9.91 -4.70 18.11
CA GLN A 250 9.64 -6.13 17.92
C GLN A 250 10.38 -7.00 18.95
N ALA A 251 11.62 -6.67 19.29
CA ALA A 251 12.37 -7.39 20.31
C ALA A 251 11.72 -7.23 21.71
N ALA A 252 11.27 -6.00 22.02
CA ALA A 252 10.62 -5.72 23.31
C ALA A 252 9.26 -6.42 23.49
N GLU A 253 8.55 -6.77 22.40
CA GLU A 253 7.29 -7.52 22.49
C GLU A 253 7.45 -8.90 23.18
N TRP A 254 8.60 -9.55 23.01
CA TRP A 254 8.86 -10.87 23.60
C TRP A 254 9.06 -10.81 25.13
N GLU A 255 9.35 -9.64 25.68
CA GLU A 255 9.60 -9.42 27.10
C GLU A 255 8.38 -8.87 27.85
N LYS A 256 7.27 -8.57 27.13
CA LYS A 256 6.05 -8.04 27.74
C LYS A 256 5.37 -9.08 28.62
N THR A 257 4.91 -8.62 29.78
CA THR A 257 4.09 -9.41 30.72
C THR A 257 2.66 -8.89 30.75
N VAL A 258 1.70 -9.75 31.11
CA VAL A 258 0.29 -9.41 31.32
C VAL A 258 0.07 -8.81 32.71
#